data_fcaa52ec960404b3d63464da966160ae
#
_entry.id   fcaa52ec960404b3d63464da966160ae
#
_cell.length_a   1.000
_cell.length_b   1.000
_cell.length_c   1.000
_cell.angle_alpha   90.00
_cell.angle_beta   90.00
_cell.angle_gamma   90.00
#
_symmetry.space_group_name_H-M   'P 1'
#
loop_
_entity.id
_entity.type
_entity.pdbx_description
1 polymer ?
#
loop_
_entity_poly.entity_id
_entity_poly.type
_entity_poly.pdbx_seq_one_letter_code
_entity_poly.pdbx_strand_id
1 'polypeptide(L)'
;ELSDDLCSPIAPSVFATQAGATVVANLSATYEIVGKKEYRENLIKYHSSKNICAYLYSDVSYFESSQDSVCASHCIISENGNILQESKLFETGIIYSDIDLDIIIQDRIKQKFENVCDVPCFEKSFRKVYVNLRRPNDFYKKNKLQRYISSSPFIPEKLDEQKERCSQVFEIQSVGLLKRLLHIKAKTAVIGLSGGLDSTLALLVTVNAFKKANLDVKNIYAITMPCFGTTDRTYNNACLLA
;
A
#
# COMPACT_ATOMS: atom_id res chain seq x y z
N GLU A 1 -15.35 15.22 9.89
CA GLU A 1 -14.70 15.22 11.22
C GLU A 1 -14.23 16.60 11.60
N LEU A 2 -14.03 16.82 12.87
CA LEU A 2 -13.56 18.09 13.41
C LEU A 2 -12.39 17.85 14.36
N SER A 3 -11.26 18.52 14.10
CA SER A 3 -10.08 18.56 14.97
C SER A 3 -9.68 17.19 15.55
N ASP A 4 -9.77 17.05 16.87
CA ASP A 4 -9.32 15.89 17.64
C ASP A 4 -10.20 14.64 17.48
N ASP A 5 -11.27 14.69 16.69
CA ASP A 5 -12.02 13.49 16.31
C ASP A 5 -11.10 12.42 15.73
N LEU A 6 -10.10 12.82 14.92
CA LEU A 6 -9.09 11.93 14.36
C LEU A 6 -8.24 11.23 15.42
N CYS A 7 -8.01 11.87 16.56
CA CYS A 7 -7.21 11.34 17.67
C CYS A 7 -8.02 10.39 18.58
N SER A 8 -9.34 10.34 18.39
CA SER A 8 -10.20 9.43 19.16
C SER A 8 -9.87 7.97 18.83
N PRO A 9 -9.87 7.05 19.82
CA PRO A 9 -9.68 5.61 19.58
C PRO A 9 -10.64 5.04 18.52
N ILE A 10 -11.87 5.57 18.47
CA ILE A 10 -12.87 5.26 17.44
C ILE A 10 -13.34 6.60 16.85
N ALA A 11 -12.68 7.03 15.79
CA ALA A 11 -13.01 8.27 15.11
C ALA A 11 -14.38 8.16 14.40
N PRO A 12 -15.18 9.25 14.33
CA PRO A 12 -16.48 9.25 13.65
C PRO A 12 -16.42 8.81 12.20
N SER A 13 -15.31 9.09 11.50
CA SER A 13 -15.08 8.64 10.12
C SER A 13 -15.06 7.13 9.95
N VAL A 14 -14.74 6.34 10.98
CA VAL A 14 -14.84 4.88 10.93
C VAL A 14 -16.27 4.46 10.59
N PHE A 15 -17.25 5.05 11.26
CA PHE A 15 -18.65 4.75 10.99
C PHE A 15 -19.11 5.29 9.63
N ALA A 16 -18.65 6.49 9.27
CA ALA A 16 -18.98 7.09 7.97
C ALA A 16 -18.44 6.24 6.79
N THR A 17 -17.22 5.71 6.90
CA THR A 17 -16.63 4.86 5.87
C THR A 17 -17.30 3.50 5.77
N GLN A 18 -17.74 2.92 6.88
CA GLN A 18 -18.56 1.70 6.87
C GLN A 18 -19.96 1.95 6.29
N ALA A 19 -20.50 3.16 6.44
CA ALA A 19 -21.74 3.58 5.79
C ALA A 19 -21.55 3.96 4.30
N GLY A 20 -20.36 3.75 3.73
CA GLY A 20 -20.05 3.92 2.32
C GLY A 20 -19.28 5.20 1.94
N ALA A 21 -18.87 6.05 2.90
CA ALA A 21 -18.07 7.23 2.60
C ALA A 21 -16.69 6.82 2.08
N THR A 22 -16.33 7.27 0.88
CA THR A 22 -15.01 7.03 0.26
C THR A 22 -14.03 8.16 0.48
N VAL A 23 -14.53 9.35 0.80
CA VAL A 23 -13.73 10.54 1.10
C VAL A 23 -14.18 11.10 2.43
N VAL A 24 -13.25 11.37 3.31
CA VAL A 24 -13.45 12.00 4.62
C VAL A 24 -12.73 13.33 4.65
N ALA A 25 -13.39 14.39 5.11
CA ALA A 25 -12.78 15.69 5.34
C ALA A 25 -12.71 15.97 6.85
N ASN A 26 -11.57 16.41 7.33
CA ASN A 26 -11.35 16.88 8.69
C ASN A 26 -10.95 18.37 8.67
N LEU A 27 -11.78 19.19 9.27
CA LEU A 27 -11.51 20.59 9.52
C LEU A 27 -10.93 20.72 10.92
N SER A 28 -9.66 21.07 11.03
CA SER A 28 -8.91 21.02 12.27
C SER A 28 -8.50 22.43 12.75
N ALA A 29 -8.42 22.56 14.06
CA ALA A 29 -7.91 23.75 14.74
C ALA A 29 -7.01 23.30 15.90
N THR A 30 -5.85 22.74 15.55
CA THR A 30 -4.91 22.19 16.55
C THR A 30 -3.61 22.99 16.57
N TYR A 31 -3.15 23.33 17.78
CA TYR A 31 -1.86 24.01 17.93
C TYR A 31 -0.69 23.05 17.69
N GLU A 32 0.38 23.60 17.13
CA GLU A 32 1.59 22.88 16.77
C GLU A 32 2.56 22.81 17.94
N ILE A 33 3.19 21.66 18.09
CA ILE A 33 4.33 21.43 18.98
C ILE A 33 5.38 20.59 18.26
N VAL A 34 6.60 20.61 18.73
CA VAL A 34 7.71 19.82 18.15
C VAL A 34 7.33 18.32 18.09
N GLY A 35 7.45 17.72 16.92
CA GLY A 35 7.10 16.31 16.67
C GLY A 35 5.64 16.06 16.29
N LYS A 36 4.73 17.04 16.44
CA LYS A 36 3.31 16.84 16.12
C LYS A 36 3.04 16.68 14.62
N LYS A 37 3.87 17.29 13.76
CA LYS A 37 3.80 17.10 12.32
C LYS A 37 3.90 15.62 11.95
N GLU A 38 4.95 14.94 12.37
CA GLU A 38 5.19 13.52 12.07
C GLU A 38 4.09 12.63 12.66
N TYR A 39 3.66 12.92 13.89
CA TYR A 39 2.54 12.21 14.52
C TYR A 39 1.27 12.31 13.68
N ARG A 40 0.92 13.52 13.23
CA ARG A 40 -0.25 13.80 12.40
C ARG A 40 -0.19 13.08 11.06
N GLU A 41 0.95 13.14 10.36
CA GLU A 41 1.17 12.42 9.11
C GLU A 41 0.95 10.91 9.27
N ASN A 42 1.56 10.32 10.30
CA ASN A 42 1.44 8.90 10.59
C ASN A 42 0.00 8.51 10.94
N LEU A 43 -0.68 9.34 11.72
CA LEU A 43 -2.08 9.13 12.10
C LEU A 43 -3.00 9.17 10.88
N ILE A 44 -2.84 10.16 10.01
CA ILE A 44 -3.64 10.30 8.78
C ILE A 44 -3.38 9.14 7.82
N LYS A 45 -2.12 8.76 7.61
CA LYS A 45 -1.75 7.58 6.79
C LYS A 45 -2.42 6.32 7.31
N TYR A 46 -2.27 6.06 8.61
CA TYR A 46 -2.84 4.87 9.24
C TYR A 46 -4.37 4.87 9.14
N HIS A 47 -5.00 6.00 9.45
CA HIS A 47 -6.45 6.14 9.42
C HIS A 47 -7.03 5.96 8.01
N SER A 48 -6.42 6.61 7.02
CA SER A 48 -6.77 6.48 5.61
C SER A 48 -6.61 5.03 5.10
N SER A 49 -5.53 4.35 5.46
CA SER A 49 -5.28 2.96 5.10
C SER A 49 -6.26 2.00 5.78
N LYS A 50 -6.46 2.14 7.10
CA LYS A 50 -7.35 1.27 7.88
C LYS A 50 -8.80 1.34 7.39
N ASN A 51 -9.26 2.52 7.04
CA ASN A 51 -10.63 2.75 6.58
C ASN A 51 -10.78 2.67 5.06
N ILE A 52 -9.71 2.39 4.33
CA ILE A 52 -9.66 2.34 2.85
C ILE A 52 -10.43 3.53 2.28
N CYS A 53 -9.93 4.74 2.51
CA CYS A 53 -10.55 5.98 2.10
C CYS A 53 -9.53 7.04 1.70
N ALA A 54 -9.98 8.07 1.00
CA ALA A 54 -9.25 9.32 0.93
C ALA A 54 -9.54 10.14 2.19
N TYR A 55 -8.51 10.78 2.73
CA TYR A 55 -8.62 11.61 3.91
C TYR A 55 -8.03 12.99 3.64
N LEU A 56 -8.88 14.01 3.78
CA LEU A 56 -8.54 15.41 3.54
C LEU A 56 -8.43 16.10 4.89
N TYR A 57 -7.23 16.49 5.27
CA TYR A 57 -7.00 17.23 6.51
C TYR A 57 -6.63 18.67 6.20
N SER A 58 -7.30 19.60 6.85
CA SER A 58 -7.03 21.03 6.73
C SER A 58 -7.01 21.67 8.12
N ASP A 59 -5.87 22.19 8.53
CA ASP A 59 -5.71 22.92 9.77
C ASP A 59 -5.91 24.42 9.54
N VAL A 60 -6.34 25.11 10.59
CA VAL A 60 -6.53 26.58 10.56
C VAL A 60 -5.19 27.28 10.40
N SER A 61 -5.27 28.50 9.88
CA SER A 61 -4.11 29.37 9.75
C SER A 61 -3.54 29.79 11.11
N TYR A 62 -2.23 30.00 11.16
CA TYR A 62 -1.56 30.57 12.33
C TYR A 62 -2.04 31.99 12.68
N PHE A 63 -2.75 32.65 11.79
CA PHE A 63 -3.40 33.96 12.04
C PHE A 63 -4.78 33.87 12.71
N GLU A 64 -5.34 32.67 12.87
CA GLU A 64 -6.73 32.52 13.34
C GLU A 64 -6.94 32.93 14.80
N SER A 65 -5.90 32.89 15.60
CA SER A 65 -5.95 33.28 17.01
C SER A 65 -4.79 34.17 17.38
N SER A 66 -5.03 35.15 18.26
CA SER A 66 -4.02 35.98 18.90
C SER A 66 -3.51 35.41 20.24
N GLN A 67 -3.91 34.18 20.60
CA GLN A 67 -3.43 33.48 21.78
C GLN A 67 -1.99 33.00 21.58
N ASP A 68 -1.34 32.57 22.66
CA ASP A 68 0.05 32.08 22.65
C ASP A 68 0.22 30.77 21.87
N SER A 69 -0.87 30.03 21.62
CA SER A 69 -0.85 28.82 20.81
C SER A 69 -0.82 29.12 19.32
N VAL A 70 0.06 28.45 18.60
CA VAL A 70 0.25 28.62 17.16
C VAL A 70 -0.31 27.40 16.42
N CYS A 71 -1.22 27.61 15.47
CA CYS A 71 -1.72 26.56 14.60
C CYS A 71 -0.80 26.34 13.39
N ALA A 72 -0.79 25.11 12.87
CA ALA A 72 0.18 24.70 11.88
C ALA A 72 -0.07 25.19 10.45
N SER A 73 -1.28 25.59 10.11
CA SER A 73 -1.73 25.80 8.71
C SER A 73 -1.48 24.58 7.82
N HIS A 74 -1.42 23.39 8.40
CA HIS A 74 -0.97 22.18 7.72
C HIS A 74 -2.12 21.48 7.01
N CYS A 75 -2.00 21.26 5.72
CA CYS A 75 -2.98 20.54 4.90
C CYS A 75 -2.37 19.25 4.36
N ILE A 76 -3.15 18.16 4.40
CA ILE A 76 -2.72 16.85 3.91
C ILE A 76 -3.86 16.21 3.11
N ILE A 77 -3.54 15.65 1.94
CA ILE A 77 -4.42 14.78 1.16
C ILE A 77 -3.80 13.40 1.16
N SER A 78 -4.51 12.43 1.73
CA SER A 78 -4.07 11.02 1.77
C SER A 78 -5.10 10.13 1.09
N GLU A 79 -4.65 9.07 0.42
CA GLU A 79 -5.47 8.04 -0.21
C GLU A 79 -4.93 6.68 0.16
N ASN A 80 -5.73 5.86 0.82
CA ASN A 80 -5.39 4.48 1.19
C ASN A 80 -3.98 4.34 1.79
N GLY A 81 -3.63 5.23 2.72
CA GLY A 81 -2.36 5.24 3.44
C GLY A 81 -1.21 5.97 2.75
N ASN A 82 -1.41 6.49 1.54
CA ASN A 82 -0.39 7.24 0.81
C ASN A 82 -0.71 8.74 0.86
N ILE A 83 0.27 9.57 1.22
CA ILE A 83 0.13 11.03 1.09
C ILE A 83 0.29 11.38 -0.40
N LEU A 84 -0.75 11.94 -0.98
CA LEU A 84 -0.74 12.43 -2.36
C LEU A 84 -0.18 13.85 -2.45
N GLN A 85 -0.55 14.69 -1.48
CA GLN A 85 -0.10 16.08 -1.41
C GLN A 85 -0.09 16.56 0.03
N GLU A 86 0.86 17.45 0.34
CA GLU A 86 1.06 18.02 1.67
C GLU A 86 1.54 19.47 1.53
N SER A 87 1.05 20.38 2.39
CA SER A 87 1.57 21.73 2.53
C SER A 87 2.76 21.75 3.48
N LYS A 88 3.58 22.78 3.41
CA LYS A 88 4.54 23.05 4.47
C LYS A 88 3.85 23.65 5.69
N LEU A 89 4.48 23.49 6.86
CA LEU A 89 3.99 24.14 8.07
C LEU A 89 4.05 25.65 7.92
N PHE A 90 3.04 26.33 8.48
CA PHE A 90 2.93 27.78 8.54
C PHE A 90 2.84 28.48 7.17
N GLU A 91 2.62 27.72 6.11
CA GLU A 91 2.28 28.28 4.79
C GLU A 91 0.77 28.29 4.59
N THR A 92 0.23 29.42 4.16
CA THR A 92 -1.18 29.53 3.78
C THR A 92 -1.32 29.29 2.28
N GLY A 93 -2.32 28.53 1.87
CA GLY A 93 -2.56 28.23 0.47
C GLY A 93 -3.55 27.11 0.27
N ILE A 94 -3.67 26.68 -0.98
CA ILE A 94 -4.53 25.56 -1.38
C ILE A 94 -3.66 24.47 -1.94
N ILE A 95 -3.85 23.25 -1.44
CA ILE A 95 -3.31 22.04 -2.06
C ILE A 95 -4.43 21.28 -2.76
N TYR A 96 -4.11 20.57 -3.82
CA TYR A 96 -5.08 19.76 -4.56
C TYR A 96 -4.40 18.54 -5.16
N SER A 97 -5.16 17.45 -5.28
CA SER A 97 -4.72 16.22 -5.91
C SER A 97 -5.92 15.48 -6.52
N ASP A 98 -5.65 14.60 -7.46
CA ASP A 98 -6.64 13.67 -7.99
C ASP A 98 -6.73 12.43 -7.09
N ILE A 99 -7.95 12.09 -6.67
CA ILE A 99 -8.26 10.90 -5.88
C ILE A 99 -8.87 9.85 -6.79
N ASP A 100 -8.39 8.62 -6.70
CA ASP A 100 -8.92 7.48 -7.45
C ASP A 100 -9.96 6.71 -6.62
N LEU A 101 -11.22 7.07 -6.80
CA LEU A 101 -12.32 6.42 -6.08
C LEU A 101 -12.50 4.95 -6.47
N ASP A 102 -12.17 4.58 -7.71
CA ASP A 102 -12.35 3.22 -8.19
C ASP A 102 -11.33 2.28 -7.51
N ILE A 103 -10.10 2.70 -7.29
CA ILE A 103 -9.10 1.95 -6.49
C ILE A 103 -9.61 1.73 -5.06
N ILE A 104 -10.14 2.78 -4.42
CA ILE A 104 -10.70 2.68 -3.07
C ILE A 104 -11.82 1.63 -3.02
N ILE A 105 -12.75 1.68 -3.97
CA ILE A 105 -13.87 0.73 -4.04
C ILE A 105 -13.37 -0.69 -4.28
N GLN A 106 -12.44 -0.89 -5.23
CA GLN A 106 -11.87 -2.20 -5.53
C GLN A 106 -11.12 -2.80 -4.34
N ASP A 107 -10.35 -1.99 -3.61
CA ASP A 107 -9.62 -2.48 -2.44
C ASP A 107 -10.56 -2.85 -1.29
N ARG A 108 -11.66 -2.12 -1.10
CA ARG A 108 -12.72 -2.52 -0.15
C ARG A 108 -13.34 -3.87 -0.52
N ILE A 109 -13.64 -4.11 -1.79
CA ILE A 109 -14.17 -5.39 -2.28
C ILE A 109 -13.17 -6.51 -2.02
N LYS A 110 -11.88 -6.32 -2.35
CA LYS A 110 -10.83 -7.32 -2.15
C LYS A 110 -10.65 -7.68 -0.67
N GLN A 111 -10.69 -6.69 0.21
CA GLN A 111 -10.49 -6.88 1.65
C GLN A 111 -11.77 -7.28 2.38
N LYS A 112 -12.89 -7.43 1.68
CA LYS A 112 -14.21 -7.73 2.28
C LYS A 112 -14.57 -6.77 3.41
N PHE A 113 -14.29 -5.48 3.19
CA PHE A 113 -14.40 -4.42 4.18
C PHE A 113 -15.77 -4.37 4.88
N GLU A 114 -16.85 -4.69 4.16
CA GLU A 114 -18.22 -4.69 4.68
C GLU A 114 -18.54 -5.91 5.57
N ASN A 115 -17.78 -7.02 5.44
CA ASN A 115 -18.08 -8.26 6.14
C ASN A 115 -17.41 -8.39 7.52
N VAL A 116 -16.62 -7.41 7.94
CA VAL A 116 -15.85 -7.49 9.19
C VAL A 116 -16.65 -7.01 10.40
N CYS A 117 -17.75 -6.31 10.19
CA CYS A 117 -18.59 -5.78 11.26
C CYS A 117 -20.04 -6.24 11.11
N ASP A 118 -20.42 -7.29 11.83
CA ASP A 118 -21.82 -7.55 12.22
C ASP A 118 -22.38 -6.45 13.15
N VAL A 119 -21.89 -5.21 13.01
CA VAL A 119 -22.41 -4.08 13.77
C VAL A 119 -23.68 -3.60 13.08
N PRO A 120 -24.85 -3.80 13.69
CA PRO A 120 -26.10 -3.49 13.05
C PRO A 120 -26.19 -1.99 12.70
N CYS A 121 -26.15 -1.70 11.40
CA CYS A 121 -26.78 -0.54 10.80
C CYS A 121 -26.37 0.86 11.23
N PHE A 122 -25.08 1.20 11.12
CA PHE A 122 -24.72 2.63 11.08
C PHE A 122 -25.22 3.31 9.79
N GLU A 123 -25.48 2.54 8.73
CA GLU A 123 -25.98 3.06 7.44
C GLU A 123 -27.28 3.88 7.57
N LYS A 124 -28.15 3.51 8.50
CA LYS A 124 -29.43 4.21 8.74
C LYS A 124 -29.28 5.51 9.53
N SER A 125 -28.14 5.76 10.17
CA SER A 125 -27.91 6.94 11.01
C SER A 125 -27.35 8.15 10.24
N PHE A 126 -26.87 7.96 8.99
CA PHE A 126 -26.29 9.03 8.19
C PHE A 126 -27.30 9.64 7.22
N ARG A 127 -27.43 10.97 7.27
CA ARG A 127 -28.21 11.71 6.28
C ARG A 127 -27.44 11.77 4.96
N LYS A 128 -28.04 11.25 3.88
CA LYS A 128 -27.49 11.35 2.53
C LYS A 128 -28.03 12.60 1.84
N VAL A 129 -27.15 13.45 1.33
CA VAL A 129 -27.47 14.62 0.54
C VAL A 129 -26.95 14.43 -0.86
N TYR A 130 -27.82 14.41 -1.85
CA TYR A 130 -27.44 14.24 -3.25
C TYR A 130 -27.21 15.60 -3.89
N VAL A 131 -26.02 15.81 -4.44
CA VAL A 131 -25.65 17.04 -5.14
C VAL A 131 -25.32 16.71 -6.59
N ASN A 132 -26.01 17.36 -7.52
CA ASN A 132 -25.73 17.21 -8.94
C ASN A 132 -24.70 18.25 -9.39
N LEU A 133 -23.44 17.81 -9.51
CA LEU A 133 -22.36 18.65 -10.03
C LEU A 133 -22.29 18.51 -11.55
N ARG A 134 -22.57 19.61 -12.26
CA ARG A 134 -22.37 19.66 -13.71
C ARG A 134 -20.86 19.69 -14.00
N ARG A 135 -20.34 18.62 -14.65
CA ARG A 135 -18.97 18.63 -15.18
C ARG A 135 -18.97 19.23 -16.58
N PRO A 136 -18.04 20.13 -16.90
CA PRO A 136 -17.84 20.56 -18.29
C PRO A 136 -17.51 19.35 -19.17
N ASN A 137 -18.07 19.30 -20.40
CA ASN A 137 -17.85 18.16 -21.33
C ASN A 137 -16.39 17.90 -21.69
N ASP A 138 -15.52 18.89 -21.52
CA ASP A 138 -14.09 18.84 -21.82
C ASP A 138 -13.19 18.86 -20.57
N PHE A 139 -13.77 18.63 -19.39
CA PHE A 139 -13.04 18.65 -18.11
C PHE A 139 -11.78 17.78 -18.17
N TYR A 140 -11.89 16.55 -18.62
CA TYR A 140 -10.74 15.62 -18.70
C TYR A 140 -9.75 15.94 -19.83
N LYS A 141 -10.17 16.70 -20.85
CA LYS A 141 -9.28 17.09 -21.96
C LYS A 141 -8.36 18.27 -21.61
N LYS A 142 -8.80 19.12 -20.69
CA LYS A 142 -8.08 20.36 -20.32
C LYS A 142 -7.22 20.23 -19.07
N ASN A 143 -7.56 19.31 -18.18
CA ASN A 143 -6.86 19.17 -16.92
C ASN A 143 -5.77 18.11 -17.00
N LYS A 144 -4.56 18.45 -16.53
CA LYS A 144 -3.49 17.49 -16.33
C LYS A 144 -3.75 16.74 -15.01
N LEU A 145 -3.43 15.46 -14.99
CA LEU A 145 -3.50 14.65 -13.80
C LEU A 145 -2.60 15.23 -12.69
N GLN A 146 -3.16 15.50 -11.53
CA GLN A 146 -2.49 16.11 -10.37
C GLN A 146 -2.13 15.05 -9.32
N ARG A 147 -1.55 13.93 -9.79
CA ARG A 147 -1.00 12.90 -8.91
C ARG A 147 0.20 12.23 -9.57
N TYR A 148 1.12 11.78 -8.73
CA TYR A 148 2.22 10.95 -9.19
C TYR A 148 1.74 9.52 -9.43
N ILE A 149 2.08 8.97 -10.59
CA ILE A 149 1.88 7.55 -10.90
C ILE A 149 3.25 6.96 -11.19
N SER A 150 3.66 5.99 -10.38
CA SER A 150 4.93 5.31 -10.61
C SER A 150 4.88 4.50 -11.91
N SER A 151 5.91 4.64 -12.74
CA SER A 151 6.12 3.81 -13.93
C SER A 151 6.48 2.36 -13.57
N SER A 152 6.92 2.13 -12.34
CA SER A 152 7.33 0.82 -11.81
C SER A 152 6.66 0.55 -10.47
N PRO A 153 5.33 0.31 -10.42
CA PRO A 153 4.55 0.27 -9.17
C PRO A 153 4.96 -0.90 -8.24
N PHE A 154 5.63 -1.92 -8.77
CA PHE A 154 6.07 -3.08 -8.00
C PHE A 154 7.49 -2.97 -7.44
N ILE A 155 8.26 -1.97 -7.91
CA ILE A 155 9.67 -1.79 -7.57
C ILE A 155 9.80 -0.48 -6.79
N PRO A 156 10.24 -0.50 -5.52
CA PRO A 156 10.52 0.73 -4.78
C PRO A 156 11.59 1.56 -5.48
N GLU A 157 11.50 2.88 -5.38
CA GLU A 157 12.46 3.78 -6.01
C GLU A 157 13.81 3.80 -5.29
N LYS A 158 13.81 3.59 -3.97
CA LYS A 158 15.04 3.58 -3.16
C LYS A 158 15.67 2.19 -3.15
N LEU A 159 16.99 2.14 -3.35
CA LEU A 159 17.76 0.89 -3.41
C LEU A 159 17.66 0.05 -2.14
N ASP A 160 17.64 0.68 -0.97
CA ASP A 160 17.55 -0.03 0.31
C ASP A 160 16.17 -0.68 0.49
N GLU A 161 15.12 0.03 0.12
CA GLU A 161 13.76 -0.50 0.09
C GLU A 161 13.61 -1.64 -0.95
N GLN A 162 14.31 -1.55 -2.09
CA GLN A 162 14.35 -2.64 -3.08
C GLN A 162 15.00 -3.89 -2.51
N LYS A 163 16.17 -3.75 -1.84
CA LYS A 163 16.88 -4.89 -1.22
C LYS A 163 16.03 -5.56 -0.15
N GLU A 164 15.43 -4.76 0.72
CA GLU A 164 14.55 -5.27 1.77
C GLU A 164 13.36 -6.02 1.18
N ARG A 165 12.68 -5.45 0.18
CA ARG A 165 11.53 -6.07 -0.49
C ARG A 165 11.93 -7.35 -1.22
N CYS A 166 13.05 -7.36 -1.95
CA CYS A 166 13.54 -8.55 -2.63
C CYS A 166 13.88 -9.66 -1.63
N SER A 167 14.53 -9.32 -0.51
CA SER A 167 14.82 -10.27 0.56
C SER A 167 13.54 -10.83 1.16
N GLN A 168 12.54 -9.99 1.43
CA GLN A 168 11.25 -10.41 1.97
C GLN A 168 10.51 -11.34 1.02
N VAL A 169 10.46 -11.00 -0.28
CA VAL A 169 9.82 -11.86 -1.31
C VAL A 169 10.51 -13.22 -1.38
N PHE A 170 11.84 -13.23 -1.40
CA PHE A 170 12.62 -14.47 -1.42
C PHE A 170 12.37 -15.36 -0.19
N GLU A 171 12.32 -14.74 1.00
CA GLU A 171 12.02 -15.44 2.24
C GLU A 171 10.58 -16.00 2.27
N ILE A 172 9.59 -15.23 1.84
CA ILE A 172 8.20 -15.69 1.76
C ILE A 172 8.08 -16.95 0.88
N GLN A 173 8.71 -16.92 -0.30
CA GLN A 173 8.73 -18.07 -1.22
C GLN A 173 9.43 -19.28 -0.60
N SER A 174 10.59 -19.06 0.01
CA SER A 174 11.40 -20.12 0.62
C SER A 174 10.68 -20.78 1.81
N VAL A 175 10.06 -19.99 2.67
CA VAL A 175 9.30 -20.49 3.82
C VAL A 175 8.00 -21.16 3.36
N GLY A 176 7.36 -20.65 2.31
CA GLY A 176 6.20 -21.27 1.69
C GLY A 176 6.51 -22.68 1.18
N LEU A 177 7.63 -22.85 0.50
CA LEU A 177 8.11 -24.15 0.02
C LEU A 177 8.54 -25.05 1.20
N LEU A 178 9.30 -24.52 2.17
CA LEU A 178 9.70 -25.22 3.38
C LEU A 178 8.49 -25.86 4.08
N LYS A 179 7.44 -25.09 4.30
CA LYS A 179 6.20 -25.57 4.93
C LYS A 179 5.61 -26.78 4.19
N ARG A 180 5.61 -26.76 2.87
CA ARG A 180 5.13 -27.88 2.03
C ARG A 180 6.03 -29.10 2.12
N LEU A 181 7.35 -28.92 2.02
CA LEU A 181 8.33 -30.01 2.14
C LEU A 181 8.20 -30.74 3.48
N LEU A 182 8.11 -29.99 4.58
CA LEU A 182 7.95 -30.56 5.91
C LEU A 182 6.61 -31.30 6.06
N HIS A 183 5.52 -30.72 5.53
CA HIS A 183 4.19 -31.32 5.65
C HIS A 183 4.12 -32.68 4.93
N ILE A 184 4.67 -32.80 3.72
CA ILE A 184 4.67 -34.05 2.95
C ILE A 184 5.86 -34.94 3.28
N LYS A 185 6.73 -34.52 4.21
CA LYS A 185 7.98 -35.23 4.58
C LYS A 185 8.86 -35.53 3.37
N ALA A 186 8.91 -34.59 2.41
CA ALA A 186 9.73 -34.72 1.22
C ALA A 186 11.23 -34.75 1.59
N LYS A 187 11.97 -35.66 0.97
CA LYS A 187 13.42 -35.77 1.14
C LYS A 187 14.17 -35.27 -0.10
N THR A 188 13.49 -35.14 -1.21
CA THR A 188 14.04 -34.79 -2.52
C THR A 188 13.18 -33.74 -3.20
N ALA A 189 13.79 -32.95 -4.08
CA ALA A 189 13.07 -32.06 -4.99
C ALA A 189 13.64 -32.23 -6.42
N VAL A 190 12.76 -32.11 -7.42
CA VAL A 190 13.15 -32.14 -8.83
C VAL A 190 12.71 -30.82 -9.47
N ILE A 191 13.61 -30.15 -10.17
CA ILE A 191 13.36 -28.87 -10.82
C ILE A 191 13.80 -28.94 -12.28
N GLY A 192 12.89 -28.56 -13.20
CA GLY A 192 13.25 -28.30 -14.59
C GLY A 192 13.99 -26.96 -14.71
N LEU A 193 15.26 -27.02 -15.14
CA LEU A 193 16.12 -25.86 -15.25
C LEU A 193 16.27 -25.44 -16.71
N SER A 194 15.57 -24.38 -17.12
CA SER A 194 15.63 -23.86 -18.48
C SER A 194 16.80 -22.91 -18.74
N GLY A 195 17.48 -22.43 -17.69
CA GLY A 195 18.49 -21.36 -17.77
C GLY A 195 17.90 -19.94 -17.86
N GLY A 196 16.58 -19.80 -17.73
CA GLY A 196 15.88 -18.52 -17.60
C GLY A 196 15.76 -18.06 -16.15
N LEU A 197 15.35 -16.82 -15.94
CA LEU A 197 15.26 -16.20 -14.60
C LEU A 197 14.29 -16.93 -13.66
N ASP A 198 13.14 -17.37 -14.15
CA ASP A 198 12.12 -18.03 -13.35
C ASP A 198 12.61 -19.36 -12.77
N SER A 199 13.22 -20.20 -13.61
CA SER A 199 13.80 -21.48 -13.17
C SER A 199 15.02 -21.30 -12.25
N THR A 200 15.79 -20.23 -12.47
CA THR A 200 16.89 -19.83 -11.59
C THR A 200 16.37 -19.45 -10.21
N LEU A 201 15.36 -18.58 -10.14
CA LEU A 201 14.74 -18.19 -8.88
C LEU A 201 14.14 -19.39 -8.16
N ALA A 202 13.44 -20.27 -8.88
CA ALA A 202 12.86 -21.50 -8.31
C ALA A 202 13.95 -22.40 -7.70
N LEU A 203 15.10 -22.56 -8.36
CA LEU A 203 16.23 -23.31 -7.80
C LEU A 203 16.77 -22.67 -6.53
N LEU A 204 17.01 -21.35 -6.52
CA LEU A 204 17.52 -20.63 -5.36
C LEU A 204 16.56 -20.71 -4.16
N VAL A 205 15.25 -20.55 -4.40
CA VAL A 205 14.20 -20.73 -3.39
C VAL A 205 14.21 -22.15 -2.82
N THR A 206 14.38 -23.16 -3.68
CA THR A 206 14.44 -24.57 -3.25
C THR A 206 15.67 -24.85 -2.43
N VAL A 207 16.84 -24.37 -2.83
CA VAL A 207 18.08 -24.50 -2.06
C VAL A 207 17.94 -23.87 -0.69
N ASN A 208 17.35 -22.66 -0.60
CA ASN A 208 17.14 -21.98 0.68
C ASN A 208 16.15 -22.75 1.57
N ALA A 209 15.07 -23.26 0.99
CA ALA A 209 14.08 -24.07 1.72
C ALA A 209 14.71 -25.38 2.27
N PHE A 210 15.55 -26.05 1.48
CA PHE A 210 16.28 -27.25 1.91
C PHE A 210 17.25 -26.94 3.06
N LYS A 211 18.02 -25.87 2.97
CA LYS A 211 18.92 -25.41 4.04
C LYS A 211 18.14 -25.14 5.33
N LYS A 212 17.01 -24.46 5.24
CA LYS A 212 16.12 -24.18 6.39
C LYS A 212 15.50 -25.45 6.97
N ALA A 213 15.23 -26.44 6.14
CA ALA A 213 14.71 -27.75 6.57
C ALA A 213 15.78 -28.69 7.14
N ASN A 214 17.05 -28.29 7.15
CA ASN A 214 18.21 -29.16 7.44
C ASN A 214 18.25 -30.40 6.54
N LEU A 215 17.83 -30.28 5.29
CA LEU A 215 17.93 -31.32 4.27
C LEU A 215 19.21 -31.11 3.47
N ASP A 216 19.80 -32.23 3.00
CA ASP A 216 20.97 -32.16 2.13
C ASP A 216 20.60 -31.62 0.76
N VAL A 217 21.25 -30.53 0.34
CA VAL A 217 21.04 -29.88 -0.96
C VAL A 217 21.38 -30.80 -2.13
N LYS A 218 22.17 -31.85 -1.92
CA LYS A 218 22.46 -32.91 -2.94
C LYS A 218 21.21 -33.69 -3.36
N ASN A 219 20.13 -33.61 -2.56
CA ASN A 219 18.86 -34.22 -2.90
C ASN A 219 17.97 -33.32 -3.78
N ILE A 220 18.51 -32.21 -4.29
CA ILE A 220 17.84 -31.36 -5.28
C ILE A 220 18.37 -31.78 -6.66
N TYR A 221 17.48 -32.31 -7.49
CA TYR A 221 17.79 -32.74 -8.85
C TYR A 221 17.37 -31.62 -9.82
N ALA A 222 18.38 -30.89 -10.32
CA ALA A 222 18.18 -29.88 -11.36
C ALA A 222 18.30 -30.55 -12.74
N ILE A 223 17.20 -30.60 -13.49
CA ILE A 223 17.15 -31.28 -14.79
C ILE A 223 17.02 -30.27 -15.90
N THR A 224 18.00 -30.23 -16.82
CA THR A 224 17.86 -29.45 -18.05
C THR A 224 17.47 -30.39 -19.21
N MET A 225 16.49 -29.92 -20.00
CA MET A 225 15.95 -30.68 -21.14
C MET A 225 16.10 -29.81 -22.40
N PRO A 226 17.29 -29.77 -23.01
CA PRO A 226 17.50 -29.01 -24.24
C PRO A 226 16.66 -29.57 -25.38
N CYS A 227 16.04 -28.69 -26.15
CA CYS A 227 15.27 -29.02 -27.35
C CYS A 227 15.62 -28.05 -28.49
N PHE A 228 15.00 -28.22 -29.66
CA PHE A 228 15.31 -27.45 -30.88
C PHE A 228 15.28 -25.90 -30.70
N GLY A 229 14.56 -25.38 -29.71
CA GLY A 229 14.52 -23.96 -29.43
C GLY A 229 15.46 -23.48 -28.33
N THR A 230 16.27 -24.36 -27.76
CA THR A 230 17.21 -24.02 -26.69
C THR A 230 18.45 -23.36 -27.29
N THR A 231 18.73 -22.12 -26.85
CA THR A 231 19.94 -21.41 -27.26
C THR A 231 21.15 -21.88 -26.43
N ASP A 232 22.36 -21.80 -26.98
CA ASP A 232 23.60 -22.13 -26.26
C ASP A 232 23.73 -21.34 -24.95
N ARG A 233 23.30 -20.08 -24.95
CA ARG A 233 23.30 -19.22 -23.76
C ARG A 233 22.44 -19.79 -22.64
N THR A 234 21.21 -20.21 -22.94
CA THR A 234 20.29 -20.75 -21.92
C THR A 234 20.72 -22.09 -21.41
N TYR A 235 21.25 -22.94 -22.30
CA TYR A 235 21.84 -24.22 -21.93
C TYR A 235 23.05 -24.05 -21.00
N ASN A 236 24.00 -23.20 -21.37
CA ASN A 236 25.18 -22.92 -20.55
C ASN A 236 24.83 -22.36 -19.19
N ASN A 237 23.84 -21.43 -19.14
CA ASN A 237 23.35 -20.90 -17.87
C ASN A 237 22.77 -22.00 -16.98
N ALA A 238 21.99 -22.92 -17.53
CA ALA A 238 21.44 -24.05 -16.78
C ALA A 238 22.53 -24.94 -16.20
N CYS A 239 23.53 -25.29 -17.00
CA CYS A 239 24.68 -26.12 -16.57
C CYS A 239 25.51 -25.40 -15.48
N LEU A 240 25.77 -24.12 -15.61
CA LEU A 240 26.51 -23.34 -14.61
C LEU A 240 25.79 -23.22 -13.27
N LEU A 241 24.47 -23.13 -13.31
CA LEU A 241 23.64 -23.06 -12.10
C LEU A 241 23.55 -24.41 -11.39
N ALA A 242 23.47 -25.50 -12.13
CA ALA A 242 23.42 -26.85 -11.57
C ALA A 242 24.73 -27.26 -10.92
#